data_45452b4d3473f48fbad042c152b80bba
#
_entry.id   45452b4d3473f48fbad042c152b80bba
#
_cell.length_a   1.000
_cell.length_b   1.000
_cell.length_c   1.000
_cell.angle_alpha   90.00
_cell.angle_beta   90.00
_cell.angle_gamma   90.00
#
_symmetry.space_group_name_H-M   'P 1'
#
loop_
_entity.id
_entity.type
_entity.pdbx_description
1 polymer ?
#
loop_
_entity_poly.entity_id
_entity_poly.type
_entity_poly.pdbx_seq_one_letter_code
_entity_poly.pdbx_strand_id
1 'polypeptide(L)'
;VAASAIVACDPAMCAVLHADGFPSTRLLVLGTATADPLGSDVVVATLAVRNEFGTRLQSVYAPVVIASFGTGAGRIDIRAIAPDGTAAYEAALAADRRSRISAGGQLVRNPRIIVTGVARNALSAGDVDPRLLMMLAALADQQQVRITAFGDPSPGASSVVPLRSVQIAALGPGAEAEASLRSMLSLIDAQRQPFQPLRAALAGSSALTVEYAAPSPLGLLGGP
;
A
#
# COMPACT_ATOMS: atom_id res chain seq x y z
N VAL A 1 8.03 1.11 1.53
CA VAL A 1 7.27 1.98 2.46
C VAL A 1 7.23 3.40 1.92
N ALA A 2 6.34 4.24 2.48
CA ALA A 2 6.25 5.66 2.12
C ALA A 2 7.58 6.39 2.39
N ALA A 3 7.87 7.43 1.59
CA ALA A 3 9.10 8.21 1.72
C ALA A 3 9.22 8.93 3.07
N SER A 4 8.12 9.16 3.78
CA SER A 4 8.08 9.77 5.11
C SER A 4 8.07 8.76 6.26
N ALA A 5 7.92 7.46 6.01
CA ALA A 5 7.74 6.46 7.04
C ALA A 5 8.95 6.32 7.97
N ILE A 6 8.68 6.20 9.26
CA ILE A 6 9.65 5.83 10.29
C ILE A 6 9.69 4.31 10.39
N VAL A 7 10.90 3.74 10.35
CA VAL A 7 11.13 2.29 10.37
C VAL A 7 11.85 1.90 11.65
N ALA A 8 11.21 1.06 12.47
CA ALA A 8 11.86 0.45 13.62
C ALA A 8 12.63 -0.81 13.21
N CYS A 9 13.85 -0.98 13.69
CA CYS A 9 14.72 -2.12 13.39
C CYS A 9 15.71 -2.36 14.52
N ASP A 10 16.26 -3.59 14.62
CA ASP A 10 17.42 -3.83 15.48
C ASP A 10 18.67 -3.11 14.96
N PRO A 11 19.73 -2.94 15.77
CA PRO A 11 20.93 -2.17 15.37
C PRO A 11 21.59 -2.67 14.09
N ALA A 12 21.65 -3.99 13.89
CA ALA A 12 22.31 -4.58 12.71
C ALA A 12 21.49 -4.29 11.44
N MET A 13 20.19 -4.48 11.50
CA MET A 13 19.29 -4.19 10.38
C MET A 13 19.22 -2.69 10.06
N CYS A 14 19.18 -1.83 11.08
CA CYS A 14 19.21 -0.39 10.89
C CYS A 14 20.51 0.07 10.20
N ALA A 15 21.64 -0.54 10.54
CA ALA A 15 22.94 -0.26 9.89
C ALA A 15 22.91 -0.67 8.39
N VAL A 16 22.32 -1.83 8.06
CA VAL A 16 22.15 -2.27 6.67
C VAL A 16 21.25 -1.30 5.89
N LEU A 17 20.08 -0.97 6.43
CA LEU A 17 19.16 -0.03 5.79
C LEU A 17 19.80 1.35 5.54
N HIS A 18 20.59 1.82 6.50
CA HIS A 18 21.32 3.08 6.35
C HIS A 18 22.40 2.99 5.25
N ALA A 19 23.16 1.89 5.22
CA ALA A 19 24.16 1.65 4.17
C ALA A 19 23.53 1.58 2.77
N ASP A 20 22.30 1.06 2.66
CA ASP A 20 21.51 1.03 1.43
C ASP A 20 20.82 2.37 1.10
N GLY A 21 21.12 3.45 1.83
CA GLY A 21 20.65 4.81 1.55
C GLY A 21 19.35 5.20 2.27
N PHE A 22 18.83 4.39 3.20
CA PHE A 22 17.68 4.82 4.00
C PHE A 22 18.10 5.90 5.00
N PRO A 23 17.39 7.05 5.10
CA PRO A 23 17.79 8.16 5.97
C PRO A 23 17.82 7.75 7.45
N SER A 24 18.94 7.99 8.12
CA SER A 24 19.12 7.68 9.55
C SER A 24 18.09 8.38 10.45
N THR A 25 17.63 9.57 10.07
CA THR A 25 16.61 10.34 10.79
C THR A 25 15.22 9.68 10.81
N ARG A 26 15.04 8.64 10.01
CA ARG A 26 13.80 7.86 9.92
C ARG A 26 13.99 6.40 10.38
N LEU A 27 15.11 6.09 11.02
CA LEU A 27 15.36 4.81 11.64
C LEU A 27 15.18 4.92 13.16
N LEU A 28 14.28 4.12 13.72
CA LEU A 28 14.11 3.92 15.15
C LEU A 28 14.84 2.65 15.56
N VAL A 29 15.99 2.80 16.22
CA VAL A 29 16.80 1.65 16.64
C VAL A 29 16.20 1.02 17.90
N LEU A 30 15.78 -0.25 17.79
CA LEU A 30 15.30 -1.08 18.90
C LEU A 30 16.49 -1.76 19.61
N GLY A 31 16.25 -2.33 20.81
CA GLY A 31 17.29 -3.06 21.56
C GLY A 31 18.04 -2.21 22.59
N THR A 32 17.63 -0.96 22.81
CA THR A 32 17.97 -0.20 24.01
C THR A 32 16.82 -0.32 25.00
N ALA A 33 17.09 -0.40 26.29
CA ALA A 33 16.10 -0.68 27.35
C ALA A 33 14.84 0.23 27.38
N THR A 34 14.77 1.25 26.52
CA THR A 34 13.70 2.26 26.44
C THR A 34 13.08 2.40 25.04
N ALA A 35 13.54 1.63 24.03
CA ALA A 35 13.01 1.79 22.68
C ALA A 35 11.66 1.09 22.53
N ASP A 36 10.61 1.87 22.35
CA ASP A 36 9.24 1.42 22.06
C ASP A 36 8.99 1.52 20.54
N PRO A 37 8.55 0.43 19.88
CA PRO A 37 8.27 0.45 18.44
C PRO A 37 7.07 1.35 18.06
N LEU A 38 6.26 1.79 19.03
CA LEU A 38 5.08 2.65 18.77
C LEU A 38 5.43 4.02 18.17
N GLY A 39 6.69 4.46 18.29
CA GLY A 39 7.19 5.67 17.64
C GLY A 39 7.48 5.52 16.15
N SER A 40 7.13 4.39 15.52
CA SER A 40 7.36 4.11 14.09
C SER A 40 6.06 3.75 13.36
N ASP A 41 6.12 3.76 12.02
CA ASP A 41 5.01 3.33 11.16
C ASP A 41 5.07 1.83 10.88
N VAL A 42 6.28 1.30 10.78
CA VAL A 42 6.53 -0.12 10.52
C VAL A 42 7.72 -0.62 11.34
N VAL A 43 7.73 -1.92 11.64
CA VAL A 43 8.85 -2.60 12.27
C VAL A 43 9.40 -3.72 11.37
N VAL A 44 10.74 -3.77 11.26
CA VAL A 44 11.45 -4.87 10.61
C VAL A 44 11.70 -5.97 11.65
N ALA A 45 10.83 -6.97 11.66
CA ALA A 45 10.84 -8.06 12.62
C ALA A 45 11.86 -9.14 12.24
N THR A 46 13.12 -8.87 12.49
CA THR A 46 14.20 -9.85 12.43
C THR A 46 14.09 -10.87 13.57
N LEU A 47 14.98 -11.87 13.60
CA LEU A 47 15.05 -12.80 14.75
C LEU A 47 15.32 -12.05 16.06
N ALA A 48 16.20 -11.05 16.06
CA ALA A 48 16.53 -10.26 17.25
C ALA A 48 15.28 -9.53 17.79
N VAL A 49 14.55 -8.82 16.93
CA VAL A 49 13.31 -8.13 17.29
C VAL A 49 12.24 -9.11 17.77
N ARG A 50 12.08 -10.26 17.10
CA ARG A 50 11.12 -11.28 17.54
C ARG A 50 11.47 -11.88 18.91
N ASN A 51 12.75 -12.07 19.20
CA ASN A 51 13.19 -12.58 20.51
C ASN A 51 12.99 -11.53 21.62
N GLU A 52 13.25 -10.25 21.33
CA GLU A 52 13.09 -9.15 22.30
C GLU A 52 11.63 -8.94 22.70
N PHE A 53 10.74 -8.84 21.71
CA PHE A 53 9.32 -8.54 21.98
C PHE A 53 8.44 -9.80 22.16
N GLY A 54 8.91 -10.97 21.73
CA GLY A 54 8.16 -12.22 21.83
C GLY A 54 6.78 -12.12 21.18
N THR A 55 5.79 -12.67 21.86
CA THR A 55 4.39 -12.64 21.41
C THR A 55 3.81 -11.21 21.40
N ARG A 56 4.34 -10.28 22.20
CA ARG A 56 3.88 -8.90 22.29
C ARG A 56 4.04 -8.17 20.95
N LEU A 57 5.05 -8.54 20.15
CA LEU A 57 5.20 -7.94 18.82
C LEU A 57 3.92 -8.05 17.98
N GLN A 58 3.29 -9.22 18.01
CA GLN A 58 2.06 -9.48 17.27
C GLN A 58 0.80 -9.05 18.02
N SER A 59 0.73 -9.32 19.34
CA SER A 59 -0.50 -9.13 20.10
C SER A 59 -0.70 -7.70 20.64
N VAL A 60 0.36 -6.86 20.62
CA VAL A 60 0.31 -5.50 21.19
C VAL A 60 0.71 -4.45 20.16
N TYR A 61 1.83 -4.66 19.46
CA TYR A 61 2.48 -3.59 18.70
C TYR A 61 2.19 -3.61 17.20
N ALA A 62 2.31 -4.80 16.56
CA ALA A 62 2.33 -4.90 15.11
C ALA A 62 1.64 -6.18 14.61
N PRO A 63 0.30 -6.24 14.62
CA PRO A 63 -0.45 -7.47 14.29
C PRO A 63 -0.31 -7.89 12.84
N VAL A 64 -0.20 -6.94 11.92
CA VAL A 64 -0.27 -7.20 10.47
C VAL A 64 1.10 -7.27 9.82
N VAL A 65 1.34 -8.36 9.09
CA VAL A 65 2.51 -8.53 8.22
C VAL A 65 2.22 -7.92 6.86
N ILE A 66 3.04 -6.94 6.46
CA ILE A 66 2.95 -6.27 5.15
C ILE A 66 3.73 -7.07 4.10
N ALA A 67 4.94 -7.54 4.47
CA ALA A 67 5.80 -8.33 3.60
C ALA A 67 6.63 -9.32 4.42
N SER A 68 7.05 -10.43 3.79
CA SER A 68 7.91 -11.44 4.40
C SER A 68 9.02 -11.85 3.46
N PHE A 69 10.22 -12.06 4.00
CA PHE A 69 11.41 -12.48 3.28
C PHE A 69 12.09 -13.63 4.02
N GLY A 70 12.62 -14.60 3.27
CA GLY A 70 13.30 -15.75 3.85
C GLY A 70 12.37 -16.70 4.62
N THR A 71 12.98 -17.67 5.33
CA THR A 71 12.26 -18.71 6.08
C THR A 71 12.99 -19.03 7.39
N GLY A 72 12.30 -19.71 8.31
CA GLY A 72 12.89 -20.17 9.58
C GLY A 72 13.47 -19.04 10.43
N ALA A 73 14.66 -19.23 10.97
CA ALA A 73 15.34 -18.22 11.79
C ALA A 73 15.74 -16.97 11.00
N GLY A 74 16.05 -17.13 9.71
CA GLY A 74 16.39 -16.03 8.79
C GLY A 74 15.18 -15.26 8.24
N ARG A 75 13.96 -15.62 8.63
CA ARG A 75 12.75 -14.89 8.19
C ARG A 75 12.75 -13.47 8.74
N ILE A 76 12.45 -12.52 7.88
CA ILE A 76 12.26 -11.11 8.18
C ILE A 76 10.84 -10.73 7.78
N ASP A 77 10.04 -10.22 8.72
CA ASP A 77 8.72 -9.70 8.44
C ASP A 77 8.74 -8.17 8.55
N ILE A 78 8.14 -7.49 7.60
CA ILE A 78 7.79 -6.08 7.71
C ILE A 78 6.37 -6.03 8.26
N ARG A 79 6.17 -5.37 9.40
CA ARG A 79 4.88 -5.34 10.09
C ARG A 79 4.42 -3.91 10.31
N ALA A 80 3.11 -3.66 10.14
CA ALA A 80 2.50 -2.37 10.44
C ALA A 80 2.37 -2.17 11.95
N ILE A 81 2.72 -1.00 12.45
CA ILE A 81 2.52 -0.63 13.86
C ILE A 81 1.06 -0.24 14.09
N ALA A 82 0.55 -0.63 15.25
CA ALA A 82 -0.79 -0.34 15.75
C ALA A 82 -0.69 0.65 16.94
N PRO A 83 -0.62 1.96 16.70
CA PRO A 83 -0.33 2.95 17.75
C PRO A 83 -1.39 2.95 18.85
N ASP A 84 -2.66 2.69 18.50
CA ASP A 84 -3.78 2.64 19.42
C ASP A 84 -4.07 1.20 19.93
N GLY A 85 -3.15 0.28 19.70
CA GLY A 85 -3.24 -1.12 20.08
C GLY A 85 -3.95 -2.01 19.06
N THR A 86 -3.70 -3.32 19.20
CA THR A 86 -4.12 -4.33 18.21
C THR A 86 -5.64 -4.36 18.00
N ALA A 87 -6.45 -4.30 19.05
CA ALA A 87 -7.91 -4.37 18.93
C ALA A 87 -8.50 -3.17 18.16
N ALA A 88 -8.00 -1.94 18.42
CA ALA A 88 -8.40 -0.75 17.69
C ALA A 88 -7.98 -0.83 16.23
N TYR A 89 -6.76 -1.30 15.98
CA TYR A 89 -6.23 -1.48 14.63
C TYR A 89 -7.03 -2.52 13.82
N GLU A 90 -7.36 -3.66 14.40
CA GLU A 90 -8.18 -4.70 13.76
C GLU A 90 -9.61 -4.20 13.47
N ALA A 91 -10.20 -3.45 14.40
CA ALA A 91 -11.50 -2.81 14.17
C ALA A 91 -11.46 -1.81 13.01
N ALA A 92 -10.39 -0.99 12.94
CA ALA A 92 -10.16 -0.05 11.84
C ALA A 92 -9.96 -0.77 10.50
N LEU A 93 -9.20 -1.87 10.46
CA LEU A 93 -9.04 -2.72 9.27
C LEU A 93 -10.38 -3.27 8.78
N ALA A 94 -11.20 -3.78 9.69
CA ALA A 94 -12.53 -4.31 9.35
C ALA A 94 -13.47 -3.21 8.83
N ALA A 95 -13.43 -2.02 9.42
CA ALA A 95 -14.19 -0.87 8.95
C ALA A 95 -13.72 -0.41 7.56
N ASP A 96 -12.40 -0.27 7.39
CA ASP A 96 -11.79 0.12 6.12
C ASP A 96 -12.13 -0.88 4.99
N ARG A 97 -12.10 -2.19 5.28
CA ARG A 97 -12.49 -3.19 4.29
C ARG A 97 -13.94 -3.03 3.84
N ARG A 98 -14.88 -2.76 4.76
CA ARG A 98 -16.29 -2.50 4.39
C ARG A 98 -16.42 -1.27 3.50
N SER A 99 -15.69 -0.21 3.80
CA SER A 99 -15.66 1.01 2.97
C SER A 99 -15.09 0.74 1.58
N ARG A 100 -14.02 -0.07 1.48
CA ARG A 100 -13.43 -0.47 0.19
C ARG A 100 -14.38 -1.35 -0.64
N ILE A 101 -15.12 -2.26 -0.03
CA ILE A 101 -16.18 -3.06 -0.71
C ILE A 101 -17.24 -2.12 -1.29
N SER A 102 -17.71 -1.15 -0.50
CA SER A 102 -18.71 -0.17 -0.95
C SER A 102 -18.21 0.66 -2.13
N ALA A 103 -17.02 1.27 -2.00
CA ALA A 103 -16.40 2.09 -3.04
C ALA A 103 -16.08 1.28 -4.31
N GLY A 104 -15.53 0.06 -4.17
CA GLY A 104 -15.28 -0.84 -5.28
C GLY A 104 -16.56 -1.21 -6.02
N GLY A 105 -17.66 -1.47 -5.28
CA GLY A 105 -18.98 -1.71 -5.86
C GLY A 105 -19.53 -0.50 -6.62
N GLN A 106 -19.23 0.72 -6.18
CA GLN A 106 -19.62 1.95 -6.92
C GLN A 106 -18.82 2.05 -8.23
N LEU A 107 -17.50 1.81 -8.19
CA LEU A 107 -16.68 1.81 -9.40
C LEU A 107 -17.14 0.75 -10.42
N VAL A 108 -17.47 -0.46 -9.97
CA VAL A 108 -17.99 -1.53 -10.87
C VAL A 108 -19.29 -1.13 -11.57
N ARG A 109 -20.14 -0.32 -10.93
CA ARG A 109 -21.40 0.19 -11.50
C ARG A 109 -21.23 1.45 -12.33
N ASN A 110 -20.08 2.13 -12.26
CA ASN A 110 -19.83 3.35 -13.02
C ASN A 110 -19.65 3.01 -14.52
N PRO A 111 -20.49 3.56 -15.43
CA PRO A 111 -20.44 3.26 -16.87
C PRO A 111 -19.13 3.72 -17.54
N ARG A 112 -18.37 4.60 -16.89
CA ARG A 112 -17.06 5.04 -17.39
C ARG A 112 -15.92 4.11 -16.97
N ILE A 113 -16.18 3.12 -16.11
CA ILE A 113 -15.18 2.12 -15.68
C ILE A 113 -15.40 0.81 -16.47
N ILE A 114 -14.44 0.48 -17.29
CA ILE A 114 -14.36 -0.81 -17.97
C ILE A 114 -13.38 -1.68 -17.18
N VAL A 115 -13.87 -2.78 -16.61
CA VAL A 115 -13.09 -3.64 -15.75
C VAL A 115 -13.23 -5.12 -16.15
N THR A 116 -12.10 -5.85 -16.22
CA THR A 116 -12.05 -7.29 -16.50
C THR A 116 -12.54 -8.13 -15.31
N GLY A 117 -12.82 -9.43 -15.52
CA GLY A 117 -13.38 -10.32 -14.50
C GLY A 117 -12.54 -10.39 -13.22
N VAL A 118 -11.21 -10.59 -13.32
CA VAL A 118 -10.31 -10.67 -12.17
C VAL A 118 -10.23 -9.34 -11.42
N ALA A 119 -10.06 -8.25 -12.12
CA ALA A 119 -10.01 -6.92 -11.51
C ALA A 119 -11.38 -6.51 -10.89
N ARG A 120 -12.49 -6.93 -11.50
CA ARG A 120 -13.83 -6.77 -10.93
C ARG A 120 -13.98 -7.49 -9.59
N ASN A 121 -13.47 -8.71 -9.50
CA ASN A 121 -13.51 -9.50 -8.26
C ASN A 121 -12.73 -8.80 -7.14
N ALA A 122 -11.53 -8.29 -7.43
CA ALA A 122 -10.73 -7.55 -6.45
C ALA A 122 -11.44 -6.30 -5.93
N LEU A 123 -12.11 -5.53 -6.80
CA LEU A 123 -12.94 -4.39 -6.40
C LEU A 123 -14.09 -4.81 -5.49
N SER A 124 -14.82 -5.87 -5.88
CA SER A 124 -15.99 -6.34 -5.13
C SER A 124 -15.63 -6.97 -3.78
N ALA A 125 -14.45 -7.58 -3.66
CA ALA A 125 -13.94 -8.17 -2.41
C ALA A 125 -13.34 -7.12 -1.44
N GLY A 126 -13.14 -5.88 -1.92
CA GLY A 126 -12.49 -4.83 -1.15
C GLY A 126 -10.97 -5.06 -0.98
N ASP A 127 -10.36 -5.76 -1.92
CA ASP A 127 -8.93 -6.09 -1.87
C ASP A 127 -8.03 -5.00 -2.47
N VAL A 128 -8.62 -3.87 -2.92
CA VAL A 128 -7.90 -2.75 -3.56
C VAL A 128 -7.64 -1.62 -2.57
N ASP A 129 -6.44 -1.05 -2.62
CA ASP A 129 -6.01 0.09 -1.80
C ASP A 129 -6.98 1.29 -1.94
N PRO A 130 -7.37 1.94 -0.83
CA PRO A 130 -8.33 3.04 -0.87
C PRO A 130 -7.88 4.22 -1.73
N ARG A 131 -6.58 4.48 -1.82
CA ARG A 131 -6.03 5.54 -2.69
C ARG A 131 -6.26 5.24 -4.17
N LEU A 132 -6.11 3.96 -4.57
CA LEU A 132 -6.43 3.53 -5.93
C LEU A 132 -7.92 3.72 -6.24
N LEU A 133 -8.82 3.37 -5.30
CA LEU A 133 -10.26 3.54 -5.50
C LEU A 133 -10.63 5.00 -5.71
N MET A 134 -10.08 5.91 -4.89
CA MET A 134 -10.32 7.36 -5.02
C MET A 134 -9.73 7.94 -6.30
N MET A 135 -8.50 7.55 -6.65
CA MET A 135 -7.86 7.97 -7.90
C MET A 135 -8.67 7.50 -9.12
N LEU A 136 -9.12 6.26 -9.15
CA LEU A 136 -9.93 5.71 -10.25
C LEU A 136 -11.28 6.41 -10.38
N ALA A 137 -11.91 6.77 -9.25
CA ALA A 137 -13.13 7.57 -9.26
C ALA A 137 -12.89 8.95 -9.88
N ALA A 138 -11.84 9.65 -9.45
CA ALA A 138 -11.48 10.96 -9.98
C ALA A 138 -11.13 10.94 -11.48
N LEU A 139 -10.44 9.89 -11.95
CA LEU A 139 -10.17 9.70 -13.38
C LEU A 139 -11.47 9.42 -14.15
N ALA A 140 -12.38 8.62 -13.60
CA ALA A 140 -13.65 8.28 -14.23
C ALA A 140 -14.59 9.50 -14.35
N ASP A 141 -14.46 10.49 -13.47
CA ASP A 141 -15.21 11.76 -13.60
C ASP A 141 -14.82 12.55 -14.85
N GLN A 142 -13.60 12.37 -15.35
CA GLN A 142 -13.10 13.11 -16.50
C GLN A 142 -13.20 12.31 -17.80
N GLN A 143 -12.89 11.02 -17.78
CA GLN A 143 -12.85 10.19 -18.97
C GLN A 143 -13.11 8.72 -18.67
N GLN A 144 -13.29 7.92 -19.70
CA GLN A 144 -13.43 6.47 -19.57
C GLN A 144 -12.10 5.83 -19.13
N VAL A 145 -12.16 4.88 -18.19
CA VAL A 145 -10.99 4.18 -17.64
C VAL A 145 -11.13 2.68 -17.83
N ARG A 146 -10.16 2.05 -18.50
CA ARG A 146 -10.10 0.59 -18.64
C ARG A 146 -9.08 0.00 -17.69
N ILE A 147 -9.56 -0.72 -16.68
CA ILE A 147 -8.73 -1.39 -15.68
C ILE A 147 -8.48 -2.82 -16.14
N THR A 148 -7.22 -3.22 -16.27
CA THR A 148 -6.83 -4.58 -16.69
C THR A 148 -6.39 -5.46 -15.53
N ALA A 149 -5.70 -4.90 -14.54
CA ALA A 149 -5.22 -5.66 -13.39
C ALA A 149 -5.06 -4.78 -12.15
N PHE A 150 -5.20 -5.39 -10.99
CA PHE A 150 -4.64 -4.93 -9.72
C PHE A 150 -3.57 -5.89 -9.25
N GLY A 151 -2.61 -5.41 -8.47
CA GLY A 151 -1.53 -6.23 -7.94
C GLY A 151 -0.78 -5.58 -6.80
N ASP A 152 0.24 -6.29 -6.34
CA ASP A 152 1.29 -5.76 -5.49
C ASP A 152 2.63 -6.25 -6.04
N PRO A 153 3.39 -5.41 -6.75
CA PRO A 153 4.65 -5.79 -7.35
C PRO A 153 5.81 -5.85 -6.35
N SER A 154 5.59 -5.46 -5.09
CA SER A 154 6.63 -5.45 -4.07
C SER A 154 7.07 -6.87 -3.71
N PRO A 155 8.37 -7.17 -3.68
CA PRO A 155 8.86 -8.46 -3.26
C PRO A 155 8.36 -8.83 -1.87
N GLY A 156 7.93 -10.08 -1.69
CA GLY A 156 7.46 -10.60 -0.41
C GLY A 156 6.12 -10.03 0.09
N ALA A 157 5.38 -9.29 -0.74
CA ALA A 157 4.09 -8.71 -0.37
C ALA A 157 3.13 -9.76 0.21
N SER A 158 2.48 -9.41 1.30
CA SER A 158 1.51 -10.29 1.98
C SER A 158 0.16 -10.25 1.28
N SER A 159 -0.49 -11.40 1.13
CA SER A 159 -1.83 -11.51 0.54
C SER A 159 -2.96 -10.94 1.42
N VAL A 160 -2.67 -10.57 2.67
CA VAL A 160 -3.67 -10.00 3.59
C VAL A 160 -3.75 -8.48 3.53
N VAL A 161 -2.82 -7.84 2.81
CA VAL A 161 -2.84 -6.38 2.60
C VAL A 161 -3.53 -6.04 1.28
N PRO A 162 -4.14 -4.84 1.16
CA PRO A 162 -4.75 -4.41 -0.10
C PRO A 162 -3.76 -4.34 -1.26
N LEU A 163 -4.23 -4.64 -2.46
CA LEU A 163 -3.49 -4.52 -3.71
C LEU A 163 -3.20 -3.04 -3.98
N ARG A 164 -1.93 -2.67 -4.10
CA ARG A 164 -1.45 -1.28 -4.15
C ARG A 164 -1.03 -0.80 -5.53
N SER A 165 -1.16 -1.63 -6.54
CA SER A 165 -0.92 -1.23 -7.91
C SER A 165 -2.12 -1.50 -8.81
N VAL A 166 -2.25 -0.68 -9.86
CA VAL A 166 -3.24 -0.83 -10.92
C VAL A 166 -2.59 -0.67 -12.27
N GLN A 167 -3.06 -1.44 -13.24
CA GLN A 167 -2.76 -1.27 -14.64
C GLN A 167 -4.01 -0.77 -15.38
N ILE A 168 -3.86 0.38 -16.04
CA ILE A 168 -4.91 1.03 -16.84
C ILE A 168 -4.49 0.93 -18.30
N ALA A 169 -5.33 0.34 -19.15
CA ALA A 169 -5.06 0.22 -20.58
C ALA A 169 -5.62 1.40 -21.37
N ALA A 170 -4.97 1.72 -22.48
CA ALA A 170 -5.47 2.66 -23.47
C ALA A 170 -6.82 2.20 -24.02
N LEU A 171 -7.67 3.16 -24.37
CA LEU A 171 -8.95 2.95 -25.02
C LEU A 171 -8.79 3.18 -26.53
N GLY A 172 -8.58 2.10 -27.26
CA GLY A 172 -8.32 2.15 -28.70
C GLY A 172 -6.83 2.28 -29.07
N PRO A 173 -6.50 2.27 -30.34
CA PRO A 173 -5.15 2.47 -30.86
C PRO A 173 -4.88 3.95 -31.17
N GLY A 174 -3.59 4.29 -31.28
CA GLY A 174 -3.12 5.55 -31.85
C GLY A 174 -2.88 6.68 -30.86
N ALA A 175 -2.59 7.85 -31.43
CA ALA A 175 -2.12 9.02 -30.68
C ALA A 175 -3.13 9.56 -29.65
N GLU A 176 -4.42 9.47 -29.92
CA GLU A 176 -5.48 9.94 -28.99
C GLU A 176 -5.53 9.08 -27.73
N ALA A 177 -5.41 7.77 -27.87
CA ALA A 177 -5.39 6.85 -26.74
C ALA A 177 -4.14 7.05 -25.85
N GLU A 178 -3.00 7.30 -26.49
CA GLU A 178 -1.76 7.64 -25.78
C GLU A 178 -1.85 9.02 -25.10
N ALA A 179 -2.45 10.02 -25.74
CA ALA A 179 -2.69 11.33 -25.15
C ALA A 179 -3.61 11.25 -23.93
N SER A 180 -4.63 10.39 -23.98
CA SER A 180 -5.51 10.10 -22.83
C SER A 180 -4.73 9.54 -21.63
N LEU A 181 -3.86 8.55 -21.85
CA LEU A 181 -3.00 8.00 -20.79
C LEU A 181 -2.03 9.04 -20.22
N ARG A 182 -1.45 9.91 -21.05
CA ARG A 182 -0.59 11.01 -20.59
C ARG A 182 -1.36 12.03 -19.75
N SER A 183 -2.60 12.34 -20.13
CA SER A 183 -3.47 13.22 -19.35
C SER A 183 -3.76 12.60 -17.97
N MET A 184 -4.08 11.29 -17.90
CA MET A 184 -4.25 10.59 -16.63
C MET A 184 -2.98 10.66 -15.78
N LEU A 185 -1.81 10.39 -16.38
CA LEU A 185 -0.52 10.44 -15.69
C LEU A 185 -0.27 11.83 -15.10
N SER A 186 -0.50 12.91 -15.87
CA SER A 186 -0.34 14.29 -15.39
C SER A 186 -1.22 14.61 -14.18
N LEU A 187 -2.47 14.12 -14.16
CA LEU A 187 -3.37 14.28 -13.01
C LEU A 187 -2.89 13.52 -11.78
N ILE A 188 -2.33 12.32 -11.99
CA ILE A 188 -1.79 11.48 -10.92
C ILE A 188 -0.51 12.10 -10.34
N ASP A 189 0.39 12.61 -11.17
CA ASP A 189 1.64 13.24 -10.76
C ASP A 189 1.41 14.56 -10.00
N ALA A 190 0.30 15.23 -10.25
CA ALA A 190 -0.10 16.44 -9.52
C ALA A 190 -0.62 16.16 -8.10
N GLN A 191 -0.85 14.89 -7.73
CA GLN A 191 -1.37 14.51 -6.42
C GLN A 191 -0.32 14.75 -5.32
N ARG A 192 -0.83 15.01 -4.11
CA ARG A 192 -0.01 15.19 -2.90
C ARG A 192 -0.35 14.12 -1.87
N GLN A 193 0.48 13.99 -0.83
CA GLN A 193 0.20 13.08 0.28
C GLN A 193 -1.23 13.29 0.83
N PRO A 194 -1.96 12.23 1.13
CA PRO A 194 -1.58 10.80 1.07
C PRO A 194 -1.77 10.14 -0.31
N PHE A 195 -2.22 10.88 -1.33
CA PHE A 195 -2.54 10.37 -2.67
C PHE A 195 -1.38 10.41 -3.67
N GLN A 196 -0.22 10.87 -3.25
CA GLN A 196 0.98 10.84 -4.09
C GLN A 196 1.42 9.39 -4.28
N PRO A 197 1.50 8.87 -5.53
CA PRO A 197 1.94 7.51 -5.76
C PRO A 197 3.44 7.36 -5.47
N LEU A 198 3.85 6.12 -5.15
CA LEU A 198 5.26 5.74 -5.10
C LEU A 198 5.86 5.74 -6.51
N ARG A 199 5.06 5.30 -7.46
CA ARG A 199 5.43 5.25 -8.88
C ARG A 199 4.19 5.38 -9.75
N ALA A 200 4.29 6.22 -10.78
CA ALA A 200 3.33 6.27 -11.89
C ALA A 200 4.13 6.35 -13.19
N ALA A 201 3.83 5.47 -14.14
CA ALA A 201 4.59 5.42 -15.40
C ALA A 201 3.76 4.80 -16.52
N LEU A 202 3.99 5.30 -17.75
CA LEU A 202 3.50 4.64 -18.95
C LEU A 202 4.30 3.37 -19.22
N ALA A 203 3.61 2.28 -19.49
CA ALA A 203 4.18 1.03 -20.00
C ALA A 203 3.99 0.99 -21.52
N GLY A 204 4.94 1.57 -22.24
CA GLY A 204 4.80 1.87 -23.69
C GLY A 204 3.70 2.89 -23.96
N SER A 205 3.07 2.79 -25.12
CA SER A 205 1.95 3.65 -25.55
C SER A 205 0.56 3.10 -25.16
N SER A 206 0.50 1.92 -24.55
CA SER A 206 -0.75 1.15 -24.41
C SER A 206 -1.25 1.00 -22.99
N ALA A 207 -0.44 1.29 -21.99
CA ALA A 207 -0.82 1.14 -20.57
C ALA A 207 -0.17 2.17 -19.66
N LEU A 208 -0.85 2.45 -18.55
CA LEU A 208 -0.36 3.25 -17.42
C LEU A 208 -0.37 2.35 -16.17
N THR A 209 0.74 2.32 -15.45
CA THR A 209 0.85 1.62 -14.17
C THR A 209 1.00 2.64 -13.05
N VAL A 210 0.24 2.45 -11.97
CA VAL A 210 0.31 3.28 -10.77
C VAL A 210 0.50 2.38 -9.56
N GLU A 211 1.42 2.76 -8.66
CA GLU A 211 1.74 2.02 -7.44
C GLU A 211 1.80 2.95 -6.24
N TYR A 212 1.17 2.55 -5.13
CA TYR A 212 1.24 3.25 -3.86
C TYR A 212 2.15 2.53 -2.86
N ALA A 213 2.74 3.31 -1.94
CA ALA A 213 3.59 2.78 -0.87
C ALA A 213 2.78 2.02 0.19
N ALA A 214 3.41 1.03 0.85
CA ALA A 214 2.90 0.39 2.05
C ALA A 214 3.25 1.20 3.32
N PRO A 215 2.46 1.06 4.40
CA PRO A 215 1.15 0.43 4.47
C PRO A 215 0.06 1.25 3.78
N SER A 216 -1.07 0.61 3.48
CA SER A 216 -2.27 1.33 3.04
C SER A 216 -2.85 2.12 4.21
N PRO A 217 -3.19 3.41 4.03
CA PRO A 217 -3.81 4.18 5.09
C PRO A 217 -5.22 3.67 5.39
N LEU A 218 -5.58 3.64 6.66
CA LEU A 218 -6.91 3.25 7.12
C LEU A 218 -7.84 4.46 7.21
N GLY A 219 -9.13 4.22 6.98
CA GLY A 219 -10.18 5.22 7.18
C GLY A 219 -10.32 6.28 6.08
N LEU A 220 -9.52 6.23 5.02
CA LEU A 220 -9.58 7.23 3.94
C LEU A 220 -10.94 7.32 3.22
N LEU A 221 -11.68 6.22 3.15
CA LEU A 221 -12.99 6.13 2.49
C LEU A 221 -14.15 6.32 3.46
N GLY A 222 -13.88 6.36 4.75
CA GLY A 222 -14.87 6.72 5.75
C GLY A 222 -14.99 8.25 5.77
N GLY A 223 -16.16 8.78 5.36
CA GLY A 223 -16.49 10.16 5.70
C GLY A 223 -16.53 10.36 7.22
N PRO A 224 -16.49 11.61 7.68
CA PRO A 224 -16.66 11.94 9.08
C PRO A 224 -17.98 11.43 9.64
#